data_ec4af5339c2fd8d343e62cd63b705b6f
#
_entry.id   ec4af5339c2fd8d343e62cd63b705b6f
#
_cell.length_a   1.000
_cell.length_b   1.000
_cell.length_c   1.000
_cell.angle_alpha   90.00
_cell.angle_beta   90.00
_cell.angle_gamma   90.00
#
_symmetry.space_group_name_H-M   'P 1'
#
loop_
_entity.id
_entity.type
_entity.pdbx_description
1 polymer ?
#
loop_
_entity_poly.entity_id
_entity_poly.type
_entity_poly.pdbx_seq_one_letter_code
_entity_poly.pdbx_strand_id
1 'polypeptide(L)'
;MAKIDLTKYGITGTTEIIHNPSYDELFNEETKADLEGYEVGRETELGAVNVMTGIYTGRSPKDKFIVMDENSKDTVWWTSDEYKNDNHPATQEAWEAVKALAKKELSNKKLYVVDAFCGANHDTRMAVRFIVEVAWQAHFVTNMFIKPSAEELENFEPDFVVYNASKAKVENYKELGLNSETAVMFNITSREQVIVNTWFGGEMKKGMFSMMNYYLPLKGIASMHCSANTDKNGENTAIFFGLSGTGKTTLSTDPKRLLIGDDEHGWDDNGVFNFEGGCYAKVINLDKESEPDIYNAIRRDALLENVTVDKDGKIDFNDKTVTENTRVSYPINHIENIVRPVSSAPAAKNVIFLSADAFGVLPPVSILTPEQTKYYFLSGFTAKLAGTERGITEPTPTFSACFGQAFLELHPTKYAEELVKKMEKSGAKAYLVNTGWNGTGKRISIKDTRGIIDAILDGSITKAPTKTIPHFNFEVPTELPGVDPAILDPRDTYANVADWETKAQDLAARFVKNFAKYEGNEAGKALVEAGPKA
;
A
#
# COMPACT_ATOMS: atom_id res chain seq x y z
N MET A 1 -30.15 14.21 9.81
CA MET A 1 -29.78 13.06 8.95
C MET A 1 -30.94 12.06 8.91
N ALA A 2 -31.26 11.54 7.72
CA ALA A 2 -32.20 10.44 7.61
C ALA A 2 -31.64 9.21 8.35
N LYS A 3 -32.47 8.53 9.10
CA LYS A 3 -32.06 7.32 9.85
C LYS A 3 -31.71 6.22 8.84
N ILE A 4 -30.50 5.63 8.95
CA ILE A 4 -30.10 4.54 8.07
C ILE A 4 -30.96 3.31 8.36
N ASP A 5 -31.51 2.73 7.31
CA ASP A 5 -32.24 1.46 7.38
C ASP A 5 -31.33 0.32 6.91
N LEU A 6 -30.87 -0.51 7.86
CA LEU A 6 -30.02 -1.67 7.59
C LEU A 6 -30.80 -2.90 7.15
N THR A 7 -32.14 -2.88 7.24
CA THR A 7 -32.98 -4.02 6.81
C THR A 7 -32.86 -4.28 5.32
N LYS A 8 -32.63 -3.24 4.53
CA LYS A 8 -32.34 -3.37 3.09
C LYS A 8 -31.09 -4.20 2.78
N TYR A 9 -30.18 -4.32 3.74
CA TYR A 9 -28.99 -5.18 3.64
C TYR A 9 -29.20 -6.56 4.27
N GLY A 10 -30.41 -6.85 4.76
CA GLY A 10 -30.71 -8.09 5.46
C GLY A 10 -30.19 -8.15 6.89
N ILE A 11 -29.87 -7.01 7.49
CA ILE A 11 -29.49 -6.88 8.91
C ILE A 11 -30.70 -6.40 9.68
N THR A 12 -31.15 -7.20 10.64
CA THR A 12 -32.40 -6.97 11.38
C THR A 12 -32.17 -6.86 12.88
N GLY A 13 -33.13 -6.26 13.59
CA GLY A 13 -33.10 -6.18 15.05
C GLY A 13 -31.98 -5.29 15.61
N THR A 14 -31.48 -4.37 14.84
CA THR A 14 -30.42 -3.42 15.28
C THR A 14 -30.94 -2.59 16.45
N THR A 15 -30.22 -2.63 17.59
CA THR A 15 -30.63 -1.93 18.82
C THR A 15 -30.27 -0.46 18.79
N GLU A 16 -29.13 -0.13 18.17
CA GLU A 16 -28.64 1.24 18.01
C GLU A 16 -27.70 1.32 16.81
N ILE A 17 -27.76 2.42 16.06
CA ILE A 17 -26.80 2.72 15.00
C ILE A 17 -26.09 4.03 15.32
N ILE A 18 -24.76 3.99 15.44
CA ILE A 18 -23.93 5.20 15.49
C ILE A 18 -23.41 5.42 14.09
N HIS A 19 -23.92 6.47 13.44
CA HIS A 19 -23.62 6.81 12.05
C HIS A 19 -22.61 7.95 11.97
N ASN A 20 -21.49 7.72 11.29
CA ASN A 20 -20.39 8.68 11.14
C ASN A 20 -20.04 9.40 12.45
N PRO A 21 -19.63 8.67 13.49
CA PRO A 21 -19.32 9.25 14.78
C PRO A 21 -18.17 10.26 14.68
N SER A 22 -18.24 11.29 15.52
CA SER A 22 -17.11 12.20 15.72
C SER A 22 -15.95 11.49 16.42
N TYR A 23 -14.77 12.08 16.40
CA TYR A 23 -13.61 11.54 17.12
C TYR A 23 -13.87 11.44 18.64
N ASP A 24 -14.60 12.38 19.23
CA ASP A 24 -14.96 12.32 20.64
C ASP A 24 -15.96 11.19 20.93
N GLU A 25 -16.93 10.98 20.05
CA GLU A 25 -17.84 9.83 20.16
C GLU A 25 -17.08 8.50 20.01
N LEU A 26 -16.17 8.40 19.04
CA LEU A 26 -15.32 7.21 18.85
C LEU A 26 -14.46 6.94 20.09
N PHE A 27 -13.81 7.96 20.62
CA PHE A 27 -13.02 7.83 21.84
C PHE A 27 -13.86 7.30 23.02
N ASN A 28 -15.06 7.86 23.22
CA ASN A 28 -15.94 7.44 24.29
C ASN A 28 -16.42 6.00 24.08
N GLU A 29 -16.76 5.62 22.85
CA GLU A 29 -17.24 4.28 22.53
C GLU A 29 -16.15 3.21 22.68
N GLU A 30 -14.92 3.48 22.24
CA GLU A 30 -13.83 2.49 22.25
C GLU A 30 -13.10 2.38 23.60
N THR A 31 -13.35 3.30 24.53
CA THR A 31 -12.74 3.30 25.86
C THR A 31 -13.76 3.07 26.99
N LYS A 32 -14.99 2.66 26.69
CA LYS A 32 -16.00 2.34 27.70
C LYS A 32 -15.51 1.29 28.68
N ALA A 33 -15.86 1.47 29.96
CA ALA A 33 -15.42 0.59 31.03
C ALA A 33 -16.01 -0.83 31.00
N ASP A 34 -17.13 -1.00 30.30
CA ASP A 34 -17.85 -2.28 30.16
C ASP A 34 -17.43 -3.09 28.92
N LEU A 35 -16.47 -2.61 28.15
CA LEU A 35 -15.93 -3.37 27.03
C LEU A 35 -15.03 -4.50 27.51
N GLU A 36 -15.00 -5.59 26.76
CA GLU A 36 -14.22 -6.78 27.07
C GLU A 36 -13.39 -7.25 25.86
N GLY A 37 -12.34 -8.00 26.14
CA GLY A 37 -11.51 -8.62 25.11
C GLY A 37 -10.90 -7.61 24.14
N TYR A 38 -10.96 -7.91 22.85
CA TYR A 38 -10.36 -7.09 21.79
C TYR A 38 -11.15 -5.83 21.43
N GLU A 39 -12.31 -5.61 22.04
CA GLU A 39 -13.04 -4.35 21.89
C GLU A 39 -12.45 -3.21 22.71
N VAL A 40 -11.65 -3.53 23.72
CA VAL A 40 -11.09 -2.56 24.67
C VAL A 40 -10.03 -1.70 24.01
N GLY A 41 -10.31 -0.41 23.94
CA GLY A 41 -9.30 0.62 23.65
C GLY A 41 -8.76 1.23 24.92
N ARG A 42 -7.46 1.47 24.95
CA ARG A 42 -6.75 2.10 26.07
C ARG A 42 -6.10 3.40 25.64
N GLU A 43 -6.42 4.48 26.35
CA GLU A 43 -5.72 5.75 26.15
C GLU A 43 -4.26 5.61 26.58
N THR A 44 -3.35 6.14 25.77
CA THR A 44 -1.91 6.16 26.03
C THR A 44 -1.44 7.52 26.52
N GLU A 45 -0.20 7.60 27.00
CA GLU A 45 0.44 8.85 27.43
C GLU A 45 0.49 9.93 26.34
N LEU A 46 0.42 9.52 25.06
CA LEU A 46 0.44 10.44 23.92
C LEU A 46 -0.97 10.90 23.51
N GLY A 47 -2.01 10.39 24.15
CA GLY A 47 -3.41 10.74 23.86
C GLY A 47 -4.06 9.86 22.79
N ALA A 48 -3.28 9.11 22.03
CA ALA A 48 -3.79 8.10 21.10
C ALA A 48 -4.32 6.87 21.86
N VAL A 49 -5.36 6.25 21.34
CA VAL A 49 -5.89 4.99 21.86
C VAL A 49 -5.13 3.82 21.24
N ASN A 50 -4.79 2.82 22.08
CA ASN A 50 -4.23 1.55 21.61
C ASN A 50 -5.26 0.44 21.71
N VAL A 51 -5.33 -0.41 20.68
CA VAL A 51 -6.18 -1.59 20.61
C VAL A 51 -5.37 -2.83 20.26
N MET A 52 -5.93 -4.00 20.60
CA MET A 52 -5.36 -5.28 20.21
C MET A 52 -6.23 -5.91 19.12
N THR A 53 -5.60 -6.37 18.05
CA THR A 53 -6.34 -6.90 16.89
C THR A 53 -6.59 -8.41 16.93
N GLY A 54 -6.28 -9.06 18.04
CA GLY A 54 -6.50 -10.48 18.24
C GLY A 54 -5.43 -11.36 17.59
N ILE A 55 -5.84 -12.52 17.12
CA ILE A 55 -4.92 -13.50 16.53
C ILE A 55 -4.31 -13.03 15.20
N TYR A 56 -5.00 -12.13 14.51
CA TYR A 56 -4.50 -11.54 13.27
C TYR A 56 -3.91 -10.16 13.54
N THR A 57 -2.60 -10.06 13.49
CA THR A 57 -1.86 -8.79 13.62
C THR A 57 -1.42 -8.22 12.28
N GLY A 58 -1.94 -8.78 11.20
CA GLY A 58 -1.74 -8.41 9.81
C GLY A 58 -2.84 -8.97 8.94
N ARG A 59 -2.79 -8.67 7.64
CA ARG A 59 -3.71 -9.24 6.66
C ARG A 59 -3.53 -10.74 6.53
N SER A 60 -4.57 -11.42 6.06
CA SER A 60 -4.56 -12.85 5.79
C SER A 60 -4.76 -13.13 4.28
N PRO A 61 -3.69 -13.05 3.46
CA PRO A 61 -3.80 -13.22 2.01
C PRO A 61 -4.35 -14.57 1.57
N LYS A 62 -4.11 -15.63 2.35
CA LYS A 62 -4.62 -16.98 2.07
C LYS A 62 -6.14 -17.09 2.22
N ASP A 63 -6.75 -16.18 2.96
CA ASP A 63 -8.19 -16.15 3.23
C ASP A 63 -8.93 -15.12 2.35
N LYS A 64 -8.21 -14.49 1.41
CA LYS A 64 -8.78 -13.59 0.41
C LYS A 64 -9.40 -14.40 -0.73
N PHE A 65 -10.68 -14.15 -1.01
CA PHE A 65 -11.43 -14.80 -2.08
C PHE A 65 -12.23 -13.78 -2.87
N ILE A 66 -12.33 -14.02 -4.17
CA ILE A 66 -13.13 -13.21 -5.09
C ILE A 66 -14.14 -14.13 -5.77
N VAL A 67 -15.41 -13.72 -5.79
CA VAL A 67 -16.45 -14.50 -6.48
C VAL A 67 -16.12 -14.58 -7.97
N MET A 68 -16.04 -15.81 -8.48
CA MET A 68 -15.89 -16.06 -9.90
C MET A 68 -17.27 -16.19 -10.54
N ASP A 69 -17.68 -15.18 -11.27
CA ASP A 69 -18.96 -15.11 -11.98
C ASP A 69 -18.74 -14.69 -13.46
N GLU A 70 -19.82 -14.47 -14.20
CA GLU A 70 -19.77 -14.10 -15.62
C GLU A 70 -18.99 -12.79 -15.86
N ASN A 71 -18.96 -11.87 -14.91
CA ASN A 71 -18.27 -10.60 -15.05
C ASN A 71 -16.78 -10.67 -14.64
N SER A 72 -16.45 -11.47 -13.64
CA SER A 72 -15.09 -11.53 -13.08
C SER A 72 -14.22 -12.62 -13.70
N LYS A 73 -14.81 -13.69 -14.23
CA LYS A 73 -14.07 -14.87 -14.70
C LYS A 73 -13.00 -14.57 -15.74
N ASP A 74 -13.26 -13.62 -16.64
CA ASP A 74 -12.36 -13.28 -17.76
C ASP A 74 -11.53 -12.03 -17.51
N THR A 75 -11.75 -11.31 -16.42
CA THR A 75 -11.08 -10.04 -16.11
C THR A 75 -10.09 -10.14 -14.96
N VAL A 76 -10.40 -10.90 -13.92
CA VAL A 76 -9.54 -11.05 -12.76
C VAL A 76 -8.30 -11.89 -13.08
N TRP A 77 -7.18 -11.47 -12.57
CA TRP A 77 -5.93 -12.23 -12.63
C TRP A 77 -5.93 -13.32 -11.54
N TRP A 78 -6.53 -14.45 -11.86
CA TRP A 78 -6.69 -15.57 -10.93
C TRP A 78 -5.38 -16.27 -10.59
N THR A 79 -5.26 -16.74 -9.36
CA THR A 79 -4.17 -17.64 -8.99
C THR A 79 -4.23 -18.93 -9.79
N SER A 80 -3.08 -19.43 -10.20
CA SER A 80 -2.93 -20.69 -10.95
C SER A 80 -1.66 -21.42 -10.49
N ASP A 81 -1.47 -22.65 -10.98
CA ASP A 81 -0.24 -23.38 -10.71
C ASP A 81 0.99 -22.72 -11.33
N GLU A 82 0.80 -22.05 -12.46
CA GLU A 82 1.84 -21.30 -13.16
C GLU A 82 2.15 -19.96 -12.50
N TYR A 83 1.10 -19.25 -12.01
CA TYR A 83 1.21 -17.93 -11.40
C TYR A 83 0.51 -17.88 -10.05
N LYS A 84 1.26 -18.04 -8.97
CA LYS A 84 0.70 -17.90 -7.63
C LYS A 84 0.47 -16.44 -7.28
N ASN A 85 -0.77 -16.13 -6.89
CA ASN A 85 -1.16 -14.82 -6.35
C ASN A 85 -2.28 -14.99 -5.31
N ASP A 86 -2.78 -13.90 -4.77
CA ASP A 86 -3.78 -13.94 -3.70
C ASP A 86 -5.24 -13.86 -4.20
N ASN A 87 -5.46 -13.91 -5.51
CA ASN A 87 -6.80 -13.85 -6.09
C ASN A 87 -7.39 -15.27 -6.20
N HIS A 88 -7.86 -15.79 -5.07
CA HIS A 88 -8.46 -17.13 -5.00
C HIS A 88 -9.93 -17.06 -5.44
N PRO A 89 -10.37 -17.94 -6.35
CA PRO A 89 -11.78 -17.96 -6.77
C PRO A 89 -12.68 -18.54 -5.69
N ALA A 90 -13.85 -17.94 -5.52
CA ALA A 90 -14.92 -18.48 -4.71
C ALA A 90 -16.18 -18.68 -5.54
N THR A 91 -16.99 -19.67 -5.17
CA THR A 91 -18.28 -19.91 -5.79
C THR A 91 -19.32 -18.89 -5.29
N GLN A 92 -20.38 -18.69 -6.07
CA GLN A 92 -21.52 -17.89 -5.65
C GLN A 92 -22.17 -18.48 -4.39
N GLU A 93 -22.22 -19.80 -4.27
CA GLU A 93 -22.74 -20.50 -3.09
C GLU A 93 -21.92 -20.17 -1.83
N ALA A 94 -20.59 -20.21 -1.92
CA ALA A 94 -19.72 -19.82 -0.80
C ALA A 94 -19.93 -18.36 -0.40
N TRP A 95 -20.05 -17.48 -1.38
CA TRP A 95 -20.34 -16.06 -1.15
C TRP A 95 -21.66 -15.87 -0.38
N GLU A 96 -22.75 -16.48 -0.85
CA GLU A 96 -24.06 -16.35 -0.21
C GLU A 96 -24.04 -16.89 1.24
N ALA A 97 -23.35 -18.01 1.47
CA ALA A 97 -23.23 -18.60 2.81
C ALA A 97 -22.47 -17.69 3.77
N VAL A 98 -21.32 -17.15 3.36
CA VAL A 98 -20.50 -16.26 4.20
C VAL A 98 -21.19 -14.92 4.42
N LYS A 99 -21.82 -14.37 3.41
CA LYS A 99 -22.62 -13.14 3.53
C LYS A 99 -23.81 -13.32 4.50
N ALA A 100 -24.52 -14.44 4.42
CA ALA A 100 -25.61 -14.76 5.35
C ALA A 100 -25.10 -14.86 6.80
N LEU A 101 -23.95 -15.50 7.00
CA LEU A 101 -23.31 -15.58 8.30
C LEU A 101 -22.96 -14.19 8.86
N ALA A 102 -22.39 -13.31 8.03
CA ALA A 102 -22.07 -11.95 8.43
C ALA A 102 -23.31 -11.14 8.79
N LYS A 103 -24.38 -11.23 8.01
CA LYS A 103 -25.65 -10.56 8.30
C LYS A 103 -26.28 -11.04 9.61
N LYS A 104 -26.19 -12.33 9.88
CA LYS A 104 -26.64 -12.91 11.14
C LYS A 104 -25.86 -12.37 12.33
N GLU A 105 -24.53 -12.34 12.22
CA GLU A 105 -23.68 -11.79 13.27
C GLU A 105 -23.96 -10.31 13.53
N LEU A 106 -24.16 -9.52 12.48
CA LEU A 106 -24.42 -8.09 12.57
C LEU A 106 -25.88 -7.74 12.98
N SER A 107 -26.76 -8.73 13.10
CA SER A 107 -28.14 -8.52 13.52
C SER A 107 -28.29 -8.55 15.05
N ASN A 108 -29.38 -7.92 15.57
CA ASN A 108 -29.75 -7.92 16.99
C ASN A 108 -28.69 -7.31 17.93
N LYS A 109 -28.01 -6.30 17.49
CA LYS A 109 -26.97 -5.60 18.28
C LYS A 109 -26.81 -4.15 17.87
N LYS A 110 -26.03 -3.42 18.64
CA LYS A 110 -25.53 -2.09 18.31
C LYS A 110 -24.47 -2.18 17.21
N LEU A 111 -24.53 -1.29 16.24
CA LEU A 111 -23.61 -1.21 15.10
C LEU A 111 -23.10 0.21 14.89
N TYR A 112 -21.95 0.28 14.24
CA TYR A 112 -21.35 1.52 13.75
C TYR A 112 -21.42 1.48 12.22
N VAL A 113 -21.88 2.57 11.63
CA VAL A 113 -21.90 2.73 10.18
C VAL A 113 -21.07 3.96 9.83
N VAL A 114 -20.03 3.75 9.03
CA VAL A 114 -19.18 4.84 8.53
C VAL A 114 -19.35 4.93 7.02
N ASP A 115 -19.83 6.07 6.56
CA ASP A 115 -19.91 6.44 5.16
C ASP A 115 -18.73 7.33 4.81
N ALA A 116 -17.96 6.93 3.80
CA ALA A 116 -16.73 7.61 3.43
C ALA A 116 -16.45 7.47 1.93
N PHE A 117 -15.46 8.22 1.44
CA PHE A 117 -15.00 8.08 0.07
C PHE A 117 -13.62 7.44 0.00
N CYS A 118 -13.42 6.58 -0.98
CA CYS A 118 -12.12 6.08 -1.42
C CYS A 118 -11.76 6.80 -2.71
N GLY A 119 -10.76 7.69 -2.65
CA GLY A 119 -10.34 8.53 -3.78
C GLY A 119 -10.66 10.01 -3.61
N ALA A 120 -9.65 10.87 -3.77
CA ALA A 120 -9.79 12.31 -3.64
C ALA A 120 -10.41 12.98 -4.88
N ASN A 121 -10.41 12.30 -6.03
CA ASN A 121 -11.03 12.84 -7.23
C ASN A 121 -12.54 12.58 -7.22
N HIS A 122 -13.32 13.65 -7.23
CA HIS A 122 -14.78 13.59 -7.19
C HIS A 122 -15.40 12.69 -8.28
N ASP A 123 -14.86 12.73 -9.50
CA ASP A 123 -15.44 12.02 -10.65
C ASP A 123 -15.17 10.49 -10.64
N THR A 124 -14.16 10.06 -9.89
CA THR A 124 -13.71 8.65 -9.90
C THR A 124 -13.71 8.00 -8.52
N ARG A 125 -14.02 8.78 -7.47
CA ARG A 125 -14.10 8.27 -6.11
C ARG A 125 -15.19 7.21 -5.96
N MET A 126 -14.98 6.30 -5.02
CA MET A 126 -15.97 5.31 -4.65
C MET A 126 -16.60 5.67 -3.30
N ALA A 127 -17.92 5.76 -3.27
CA ALA A 127 -18.68 5.94 -2.03
C ALA A 127 -18.79 4.58 -1.32
N VAL A 128 -18.26 4.46 -0.11
CA VAL A 128 -18.19 3.21 0.63
C VAL A 128 -18.94 3.31 1.93
N ARG A 129 -19.79 2.32 2.21
CA ARG A 129 -20.46 2.16 3.50
C ARG A 129 -19.83 1.00 4.26
N PHE A 130 -19.24 1.30 5.40
CA PHE A 130 -18.69 0.29 6.31
C PHE A 130 -19.70 0.02 7.42
N ILE A 131 -20.09 -1.25 7.57
CA ILE A 131 -20.98 -1.72 8.63
C ILE A 131 -20.13 -2.60 9.54
N VAL A 132 -19.87 -2.13 10.76
CA VAL A 132 -18.97 -2.78 11.71
C VAL A 132 -19.62 -2.91 13.09
N GLU A 133 -19.22 -3.91 13.85
CA GLU A 133 -19.71 -4.17 15.20
C GLU A 133 -18.75 -3.70 16.30
N VAL A 134 -17.55 -3.24 15.94
CA VAL A 134 -16.48 -2.85 16.87
C VAL A 134 -16.18 -1.36 16.71
N ALA A 135 -16.24 -0.61 17.81
CA ALA A 135 -16.06 0.84 17.80
C ALA A 135 -14.70 1.29 17.19
N TRP A 136 -13.59 0.64 17.57
CA TRP A 136 -12.29 1.04 17.07
C TRP A 136 -12.08 0.69 15.58
N GLN A 137 -12.86 -0.25 15.02
CA GLN A 137 -12.85 -0.47 13.57
C GLN A 137 -13.53 0.69 12.83
N ALA A 138 -14.56 1.28 13.41
CA ALA A 138 -15.14 2.52 12.90
C ALA A 138 -14.14 3.69 12.97
N HIS A 139 -13.35 3.76 14.04
CA HIS A 139 -12.26 4.73 14.18
C HIS A 139 -11.20 4.52 13.09
N PHE A 140 -10.78 3.28 12.85
CA PHE A 140 -9.80 2.95 11.81
C PHE A 140 -10.23 3.45 10.44
N VAL A 141 -11.45 3.14 10.00
CA VAL A 141 -11.93 3.57 8.67
C VAL A 141 -12.18 5.08 8.61
N THR A 142 -12.54 5.71 9.73
CA THR A 142 -12.64 7.16 9.82
C THR A 142 -11.28 7.84 9.60
N ASN A 143 -10.20 7.26 10.14
CA ASN A 143 -8.84 7.74 9.88
C ASN A 143 -8.39 7.51 8.43
N MET A 144 -8.72 6.35 7.86
CA MET A 144 -8.11 5.91 6.60
C MET A 144 -8.84 6.36 5.35
N PHE A 145 -10.12 6.68 5.42
CA PHE A 145 -10.91 7.06 4.25
C PHE A 145 -11.28 8.54 4.31
N ILE A 146 -11.68 9.08 3.17
CA ILE A 146 -12.00 10.51 3.02
C ILE A 146 -13.38 10.78 3.59
N LYS A 147 -13.44 11.71 4.54
CA LYS A 147 -14.67 12.08 5.24
C LYS A 147 -15.58 12.92 4.33
N PRO A 148 -16.85 12.54 4.15
CA PRO A 148 -17.81 13.36 3.43
C PRO A 148 -18.14 14.66 4.17
N SER A 149 -18.52 15.69 3.43
CA SER A 149 -19.13 16.88 4.00
C SER A 149 -20.54 16.57 4.54
N ALA A 150 -21.09 17.46 5.35
CA ALA A 150 -22.45 17.30 5.87
C ALA A 150 -23.50 17.19 4.74
N GLU A 151 -23.35 18.00 3.68
CA GLU A 151 -24.20 17.95 2.50
C GLU A 151 -24.08 16.62 1.74
N GLU A 152 -22.85 16.13 1.56
CA GLU A 152 -22.61 14.83 0.92
C GLU A 152 -23.20 13.67 1.72
N LEU A 153 -23.19 13.75 3.06
CA LEU A 153 -23.80 12.73 3.91
C LEU A 153 -25.34 12.70 3.84
N GLU A 154 -25.97 13.83 3.63
CA GLU A 154 -27.46 13.89 3.52
C GLU A 154 -27.97 13.08 2.32
N ASN A 155 -27.20 13.05 1.23
CA ASN A 155 -27.55 12.39 -0.02
C ASN A 155 -26.62 11.20 -0.31
N PHE A 156 -25.99 10.63 0.70
CA PHE A 156 -25.00 9.57 0.51
C PHE A 156 -25.66 8.26 0.06
N GLU A 157 -25.29 7.80 -1.12
CA GLU A 157 -25.61 6.48 -1.65
C GLU A 157 -24.31 5.71 -1.90
N PRO A 158 -24.10 4.55 -1.25
CA PRO A 158 -22.87 3.81 -1.40
C PRO A 158 -22.79 3.11 -2.76
N ASP A 159 -21.61 3.21 -3.38
CA ASP A 159 -21.23 2.39 -4.54
C ASP A 159 -20.79 1.00 -4.09
N PHE A 160 -20.26 0.90 -2.88
CA PHE A 160 -19.67 -0.33 -2.32
C PHE A 160 -20.02 -0.46 -0.84
N VAL A 161 -20.33 -1.68 -0.40
CA VAL A 161 -20.67 -1.97 0.99
C VAL A 161 -19.72 -3.00 1.58
N VAL A 162 -19.18 -2.69 2.77
CA VAL A 162 -18.30 -3.57 3.54
C VAL A 162 -19.05 -4.06 4.79
N TYR A 163 -19.19 -5.37 4.92
CA TYR A 163 -19.74 -6.04 6.09
C TYR A 163 -18.59 -6.63 6.90
N ASN A 164 -18.31 -6.08 8.07
CA ASN A 164 -17.26 -6.59 8.93
C ASN A 164 -17.85 -7.30 10.16
N ALA A 165 -17.88 -8.62 10.10
CA ALA A 165 -18.37 -9.51 11.14
C ALA A 165 -17.20 -10.25 11.82
N SER A 166 -16.32 -9.50 12.46
CA SER A 166 -15.08 -10.02 13.05
C SER A 166 -15.28 -11.11 14.09
N LYS A 167 -16.42 -11.12 14.77
CA LYS A 167 -16.74 -12.10 15.83
C LYS A 167 -17.28 -13.42 15.30
N ALA A 168 -17.68 -13.49 14.04
CA ALA A 168 -18.18 -14.71 13.41
C ALA A 168 -17.04 -15.59 12.91
N LYS A 169 -17.35 -16.88 12.69
CA LYS A 169 -16.43 -17.87 12.12
C LYS A 169 -17.15 -18.71 11.06
N VAL A 170 -16.44 -19.06 10.00
CA VAL A 170 -16.93 -19.96 8.96
C VAL A 170 -16.58 -21.40 9.37
N GLU A 171 -17.42 -22.03 10.17
CA GLU A 171 -17.14 -23.38 10.69
C GLU A 171 -17.09 -24.44 9.58
N ASN A 172 -17.93 -24.30 8.57
CA ASN A 172 -18.01 -25.23 7.43
C ASN A 172 -17.16 -24.79 6.23
N TYR A 173 -16.05 -24.11 6.47
CA TYR A 173 -15.21 -23.55 5.42
C TYR A 173 -14.71 -24.57 4.39
N LYS A 174 -14.44 -25.80 4.81
CA LYS A 174 -13.98 -26.87 3.89
C LYS A 174 -15.04 -27.22 2.85
N GLU A 175 -16.29 -27.30 3.26
CA GLU A 175 -17.43 -27.56 2.35
C GLU A 175 -17.63 -26.45 1.34
N LEU A 176 -17.27 -25.21 1.71
CA LEU A 176 -17.37 -24.03 0.87
C LEU A 176 -16.13 -23.79 -0.01
N GLY A 177 -15.12 -24.64 0.10
CA GLY A 177 -13.87 -24.49 -0.67
C GLY A 177 -12.99 -23.34 -0.19
N LEU A 178 -13.13 -22.90 1.07
CA LEU A 178 -12.34 -21.83 1.67
C LEU A 178 -11.10 -22.40 2.40
N ASN A 179 -10.16 -21.51 2.73
CA ASN A 179 -8.89 -21.89 3.32
C ASN A 179 -8.96 -22.17 4.83
N SER A 180 -9.77 -21.41 5.56
CA SER A 180 -9.91 -21.49 7.02
C SER A 180 -11.25 -20.95 7.49
N GLU A 181 -11.46 -20.92 8.81
CA GLU A 181 -12.62 -20.29 9.44
C GLU A 181 -12.70 -18.76 9.21
N THR A 182 -11.61 -18.18 8.70
CA THR A 182 -11.51 -16.76 8.35
C THR A 182 -11.80 -16.57 6.88
N ALA A 183 -12.55 -15.51 6.55
CA ALA A 183 -12.82 -15.16 5.15
C ALA A 183 -12.77 -13.65 4.95
N VAL A 184 -12.07 -13.25 3.92
CA VAL A 184 -12.05 -11.90 3.38
C VAL A 184 -12.49 -12.00 1.93
N MET A 185 -13.77 -11.79 1.68
CA MET A 185 -14.39 -12.10 0.40
C MET A 185 -14.91 -10.86 -0.30
N PHE A 186 -14.75 -10.86 -1.62
CA PHE A 186 -15.18 -9.78 -2.49
C PHE A 186 -16.14 -10.30 -3.56
N ASN A 187 -17.22 -9.55 -3.79
CA ASN A 187 -18.07 -9.72 -4.95
C ASN A 187 -17.97 -8.46 -5.81
N ILE A 188 -17.25 -8.54 -6.91
CA ILE A 188 -17.00 -7.39 -7.81
C ILE A 188 -18.30 -6.95 -8.49
N THR A 189 -19.17 -7.88 -8.83
CA THR A 189 -20.42 -7.62 -9.53
C THR A 189 -21.43 -6.91 -8.64
N SER A 190 -21.63 -7.38 -7.41
CA SER A 190 -22.54 -6.74 -6.45
C SER A 190 -21.89 -5.60 -5.68
N ARG A 191 -20.59 -5.39 -5.81
CA ARG A 191 -19.81 -4.34 -5.14
C ARG A 191 -19.91 -4.44 -3.62
N GLU A 192 -19.48 -5.57 -3.12
CA GLU A 192 -19.52 -5.88 -1.70
C GLU A 192 -18.27 -6.61 -1.23
N GLN A 193 -17.89 -6.35 0.03
CA GLN A 193 -16.86 -7.11 0.76
C GLN A 193 -17.47 -7.65 2.04
N VAL A 194 -17.13 -8.89 2.38
CA VAL A 194 -17.49 -9.52 3.67
C VAL A 194 -16.20 -9.96 4.36
N ILE A 195 -16.08 -9.58 5.63
CA ILE A 195 -14.94 -9.95 6.49
C ILE A 195 -15.48 -10.73 7.68
N VAL A 196 -14.91 -11.92 7.92
CA VAL A 196 -15.29 -12.82 9.01
C VAL A 196 -14.04 -13.32 9.73
N ASN A 197 -14.06 -13.34 11.05
CA ASN A 197 -13.04 -13.90 11.94
C ASN A 197 -11.66 -13.24 11.89
N THR A 198 -11.57 -12.02 11.44
CA THR A 198 -10.38 -11.19 11.62
C THR A 198 -10.76 -9.81 12.08
N TRP A 199 -10.03 -9.29 13.07
CA TRP A 199 -10.24 -7.94 13.62
C TRP A 199 -9.34 -6.90 12.99
N PHE A 200 -8.36 -7.33 12.20
CA PHE A 200 -7.35 -6.46 11.61
C PHE A 200 -7.97 -5.46 10.63
N GLY A 201 -7.91 -4.17 10.97
CA GLY A 201 -8.53 -3.09 10.17
C GLY A 201 -7.97 -2.95 8.76
N GLY A 202 -6.72 -3.36 8.56
CA GLY A 202 -6.06 -3.34 7.25
C GLY A 202 -6.76 -4.15 6.16
N GLU A 203 -7.61 -5.12 6.51
CA GLU A 203 -8.42 -5.85 5.53
C GLU A 203 -9.46 -4.94 4.85
N MET A 204 -10.03 -3.97 5.56
CA MET A 204 -10.92 -2.96 4.97
C MET A 204 -10.15 -1.96 4.11
N LYS A 205 -9.00 -1.48 4.61
CA LYS A 205 -8.15 -0.54 3.89
C LYS A 205 -7.65 -1.12 2.57
N LYS A 206 -6.98 -2.26 2.63
CA LYS A 206 -6.41 -2.91 1.44
C LYS A 206 -7.46 -3.58 0.57
N GLY A 207 -8.58 -3.97 1.16
CA GLY A 207 -9.73 -4.45 0.39
C GLY A 207 -10.26 -3.39 -0.58
N MET A 208 -10.43 -2.17 -0.13
CA MET A 208 -10.86 -1.07 -1.00
C MET A 208 -9.77 -0.68 -2.01
N PHE A 209 -8.51 -0.73 -1.62
CA PHE A 209 -7.40 -0.55 -2.57
C PHE A 209 -7.44 -1.60 -3.69
N SER A 210 -7.64 -2.85 -3.35
CA SER A 210 -7.80 -3.93 -4.34
C SER A 210 -8.98 -3.68 -5.28
N MET A 211 -10.08 -3.16 -4.76
CA MET A 211 -11.25 -2.81 -5.58
C MET A 211 -10.96 -1.62 -6.51
N MET A 212 -10.28 -0.58 -6.03
CA MET A 212 -9.81 0.51 -6.90
C MET A 212 -8.87 -0.01 -7.99
N ASN A 213 -8.00 -0.96 -7.66
CA ASN A 213 -7.12 -1.63 -8.62
C ASN A 213 -7.88 -2.48 -9.66
N TYR A 214 -9.11 -2.86 -9.39
CA TYR A 214 -9.96 -3.50 -10.38
C TYR A 214 -10.69 -2.49 -11.27
N TYR A 215 -11.42 -1.56 -10.65
CA TYR A 215 -12.32 -0.67 -11.38
C TYR A 215 -11.62 0.45 -12.16
N LEU A 216 -10.58 1.05 -11.61
CA LEU A 216 -9.94 2.23 -12.20
C LEU A 216 -9.14 1.92 -13.48
N PRO A 217 -8.27 0.90 -13.54
CA PRO A 217 -7.53 0.62 -14.77
C PRO A 217 -8.43 0.27 -15.95
N LEU A 218 -9.60 -0.35 -15.69
CA LEU A 218 -10.60 -0.62 -16.73
C LEU A 218 -11.21 0.65 -17.31
N LYS A 219 -11.09 1.77 -16.61
CA LYS A 219 -11.52 3.11 -17.06
C LYS A 219 -10.36 3.95 -17.60
N GLY A 220 -9.18 3.38 -17.76
CA GLY A 220 -8.01 4.11 -18.23
C GLY A 220 -7.36 5.01 -17.18
N ILE A 221 -7.54 4.72 -15.89
CA ILE A 221 -6.95 5.44 -14.77
C ILE A 221 -5.88 4.57 -14.13
N ALA A 222 -4.67 5.10 -13.94
CA ALA A 222 -3.63 4.38 -13.24
C ALA A 222 -3.97 4.30 -11.75
N SER A 223 -3.86 3.10 -11.19
CA SER A 223 -4.02 2.81 -9.76
C SER A 223 -2.70 2.26 -9.24
N MET A 224 -2.16 2.86 -8.17
CA MET A 224 -0.75 2.73 -7.83
C MET A 224 -0.52 2.56 -6.34
N HIS A 225 0.27 1.56 -5.98
CA HIS A 225 0.81 1.38 -4.64
C HIS A 225 2.10 2.22 -4.53
N CYS A 226 1.95 3.49 -4.21
CA CYS A 226 3.04 4.45 -4.17
C CYS A 226 2.77 5.56 -3.15
N SER A 227 3.81 6.23 -2.71
CA SER A 227 3.70 7.53 -2.08
C SER A 227 3.83 8.63 -3.13
N ALA A 228 3.35 9.83 -2.82
CA ALA A 228 3.40 10.96 -3.73
C ALA A 228 3.58 12.27 -2.98
N ASN A 229 4.35 13.17 -3.56
CA ASN A 229 4.52 14.53 -3.06
C ASN A 229 4.59 15.53 -4.22
N THR A 230 4.51 16.80 -3.90
CA THR A 230 4.68 17.88 -4.86
C THR A 230 5.47 19.02 -4.22
N ASP A 231 5.99 19.93 -5.02
CA ASP A 231 6.59 21.15 -4.48
C ASP A 231 5.54 22.09 -3.86
N LYS A 232 5.97 23.14 -3.19
CA LYS A 232 5.07 24.07 -2.49
C LYS A 232 4.16 24.86 -3.43
N ASN A 233 4.50 24.92 -4.72
CA ASN A 233 3.68 25.56 -5.75
C ASN A 233 2.71 24.58 -6.44
N GLY A 234 2.83 23.27 -6.19
CA GLY A 234 2.03 22.25 -6.81
C GLY A 234 2.35 21.98 -8.28
N GLU A 235 3.55 22.31 -8.74
CA GLU A 235 3.95 22.22 -10.14
C GLU A 235 4.85 21.04 -10.47
N ASN A 236 5.47 20.42 -9.46
CA ASN A 236 6.46 19.37 -9.62
C ASN A 236 6.09 18.13 -8.79
N THR A 237 5.14 17.38 -9.27
CA THR A 237 4.66 16.16 -8.63
C THR A 237 5.59 14.99 -8.91
N ALA A 238 5.92 14.22 -7.87
CA ALA A 238 6.70 13.00 -7.94
C ALA A 238 5.97 11.85 -7.25
N ILE A 239 6.10 10.65 -7.81
CA ILE A 239 5.57 9.41 -7.22
C ILE A 239 6.70 8.43 -6.94
N PHE A 240 6.59 7.74 -5.81
CA PHE A 240 7.62 6.84 -5.29
C PHE A 240 7.01 5.45 -5.07
N PHE A 241 7.48 4.48 -5.83
CA PHE A 241 7.17 3.07 -5.62
C PHE A 241 8.31 2.42 -4.83
N GLY A 242 7.97 1.44 -4.02
CA GLY A 242 8.98 0.69 -3.28
C GLY A 242 8.34 -0.26 -2.28
N LEU A 243 9.02 -1.37 -2.03
CA LEU A 243 8.63 -2.34 -1.01
C LEU A 243 9.13 -1.88 0.37
N SER A 244 8.71 -2.61 1.41
CA SER A 244 9.15 -2.35 2.78
C SER A 244 10.69 -2.33 2.87
N GLY A 245 11.23 -1.35 3.59
CA GLY A 245 12.68 -1.21 3.79
C GLY A 245 13.45 -0.50 2.68
N THR A 246 12.80 -0.05 1.62
CA THR A 246 13.44 0.67 0.51
C THR A 246 13.56 2.17 0.73
N GLY A 247 12.91 2.70 1.77
CA GLY A 247 12.93 4.13 2.09
C GLY A 247 11.76 4.94 1.51
N LYS A 248 10.71 4.28 1.03
CA LYS A 248 9.55 4.94 0.40
C LYS A 248 8.98 6.07 1.27
N THR A 249 8.64 5.78 2.52
CA THR A 249 8.08 6.78 3.44
C THR A 249 9.07 7.88 3.77
N THR A 250 10.31 7.52 4.10
CA THR A 250 11.36 8.47 4.47
C THR A 250 11.71 9.43 3.33
N LEU A 251 11.85 8.91 2.11
CA LEU A 251 12.28 9.70 0.96
C LEU A 251 11.16 10.54 0.35
N SER A 252 9.90 10.11 0.47
CA SER A 252 8.75 10.91 0.04
C SER A 252 8.36 12.00 1.03
N THR A 253 8.76 11.88 2.30
CA THR A 253 8.59 12.89 3.33
C THR A 253 9.80 13.84 3.30
N ASP A 254 9.58 15.05 2.81
CA ASP A 254 10.61 16.08 2.68
C ASP A 254 10.02 17.42 3.15
N PRO A 255 10.63 18.10 4.13
CA PRO A 255 10.12 19.38 4.63
C PRO A 255 10.06 20.49 3.57
N LYS A 256 10.78 20.32 2.46
CA LYS A 256 10.73 21.23 1.30
C LYS A 256 9.53 20.98 0.38
N ARG A 257 8.80 19.89 0.57
CA ARG A 257 7.71 19.45 -0.30
C ARG A 257 6.42 19.23 0.49
N LEU A 258 5.32 19.06 -0.23
CA LEU A 258 4.01 18.77 0.34
C LEU A 258 3.61 17.33 0.02
N LEU A 259 3.32 16.55 1.06
CA LEU A 259 2.85 15.18 0.92
C LEU A 259 1.43 15.17 0.32
N ILE A 260 1.21 14.38 -0.73
CA ILE A 260 -0.12 14.06 -1.26
C ILE A 260 -0.69 12.87 -0.49
N GLY A 261 0.11 11.84 -0.33
CA GLY A 261 -0.20 10.65 0.45
C GLY A 261 0.99 9.71 0.54
N ASP A 262 0.90 8.73 1.45
CA ASP A 262 2.03 7.86 1.77
C ASP A 262 1.98 6.47 1.12
N ASP A 263 0.82 6.04 0.53
CA ASP A 263 0.67 4.63 0.18
C ASP A 263 -0.14 4.32 -1.09
N GLU A 264 -1.28 4.97 -1.33
CA GLU A 264 -2.24 4.59 -2.38
C GLU A 264 -2.71 5.79 -3.19
N HIS A 265 -2.49 5.76 -4.51
CA HIS A 265 -2.83 6.88 -5.39
C HIS A 265 -3.43 6.43 -6.71
N GLY A 266 -4.24 7.31 -7.28
CA GLY A 266 -4.66 7.25 -8.68
C GLY A 266 -3.98 8.32 -9.51
N TRP A 267 -3.92 8.10 -10.81
CA TRP A 267 -3.45 9.08 -11.78
C TRP A 267 -4.38 9.07 -12.98
N ASP A 268 -5.16 10.14 -13.11
CA ASP A 268 -6.06 10.37 -14.23
C ASP A 268 -5.61 11.55 -15.10
N ASP A 269 -6.46 12.03 -15.98
CA ASP A 269 -6.15 13.18 -16.85
C ASP A 269 -6.00 14.51 -16.10
N ASN A 270 -6.50 14.59 -14.86
CA ASN A 270 -6.40 15.79 -14.03
C ASN A 270 -5.15 15.78 -13.12
N GLY A 271 -4.51 14.65 -12.97
CA GLY A 271 -3.31 14.51 -12.14
C GLY A 271 -3.32 13.33 -11.18
N VAL A 272 -2.46 13.44 -10.18
CA VAL A 272 -2.27 12.42 -9.14
C VAL A 272 -3.14 12.75 -7.94
N PHE A 273 -3.86 11.77 -7.41
CA PHE A 273 -4.74 11.96 -6.25
C PHE A 273 -4.63 10.79 -5.26
N ASN A 274 -4.74 11.11 -3.99
CA ASN A 274 -4.73 10.12 -2.91
C ASN A 274 -6.07 9.36 -2.87
N PHE A 275 -6.02 8.05 -2.59
CA PHE A 275 -7.23 7.28 -2.32
C PHE A 275 -7.71 7.45 -0.88
N GLU A 276 -6.83 7.85 0.02
CA GLU A 276 -7.03 7.81 1.46
C GLU A 276 -7.18 9.20 2.08
N GLY A 277 -7.78 9.24 3.27
CA GLY A 277 -7.88 10.43 4.09
C GLY A 277 -6.85 10.48 5.23
N GLY A 278 -6.04 9.45 5.39
CA GLY A 278 -5.06 9.32 6.46
C GLY A 278 -3.86 8.48 6.08
N CYS A 279 -3.05 8.21 7.08
CA CYS A 279 -1.82 7.43 6.96
C CYS A 279 -1.86 6.21 7.90
N TYR A 280 -1.21 5.14 7.49
CA TYR A 280 -1.12 3.89 8.25
C TYR A 280 0.33 3.43 8.32
N ALA A 281 1.02 3.79 9.39
CA ALA A 281 2.46 3.60 9.53
C ALA A 281 2.82 2.47 10.49
N LYS A 282 3.94 1.80 10.23
CA LYS A 282 4.59 0.90 11.20
C LYS A 282 5.22 1.72 12.31
N VAL A 283 5.10 1.26 13.54
CA VAL A 283 5.66 1.93 14.72
C VAL A 283 6.62 1.06 15.52
N ILE A 284 6.94 -0.15 15.03
CA ILE A 284 7.98 -0.95 15.65
C ILE A 284 9.32 -0.21 15.60
N ASN A 285 10.01 -0.14 16.73
CA ASN A 285 11.27 0.61 16.88
C ASN A 285 11.17 2.10 16.51
N LEU A 286 9.98 2.69 16.60
CA LEU A 286 9.77 4.09 16.28
C LEU A 286 10.66 4.96 17.17
N ASP A 287 11.42 5.86 16.52
CA ASP A 287 12.29 6.81 17.17
C ASP A 287 11.91 8.24 16.80
N LYS A 288 11.71 9.07 17.80
CA LYS A 288 11.27 10.46 17.64
C LYS A 288 12.25 11.31 16.81
N GLU A 289 13.54 11.04 16.94
CA GLU A 289 14.57 11.84 16.25
C GLU A 289 14.67 11.47 14.77
N SER A 290 14.50 10.17 14.45
CA SER A 290 14.60 9.66 13.08
C SER A 290 13.32 9.87 12.29
N GLU A 291 12.14 9.75 12.94
CA GLU A 291 10.81 9.78 12.31
C GLU A 291 9.88 10.74 13.07
N PRO A 292 10.23 12.03 13.13
CA PRO A 292 9.48 13.00 13.92
C PRO A 292 8.03 13.18 13.45
N ASP A 293 7.76 13.10 12.16
CA ASP A 293 6.42 13.29 11.62
C ASP A 293 5.46 12.19 12.09
N ILE A 294 5.89 10.93 12.03
CA ILE A 294 5.08 9.80 12.52
C ILE A 294 4.90 9.91 14.03
N TYR A 295 5.99 10.15 14.76
CA TYR A 295 5.92 10.25 16.22
C TYR A 295 4.96 11.37 16.69
N ASN A 296 5.05 12.54 16.08
CA ASN A 296 4.20 13.68 16.43
C ASN A 296 2.75 13.52 15.97
N ALA A 297 2.48 12.63 15.00
CA ALA A 297 1.13 12.28 14.57
C ALA A 297 0.42 11.35 15.56
N ILE A 298 1.16 10.69 16.48
CA ILE A 298 0.60 9.84 17.53
C ILE A 298 0.12 10.73 18.67
N ARG A 299 -1.12 11.16 18.56
CA ARG A 299 -1.80 12.03 19.52
C ARG A 299 -3.29 11.71 19.50
N ARG A 300 -4.12 12.49 20.20
CA ARG A 300 -5.58 12.34 20.16
C ARG A 300 -6.05 12.19 18.71
N ASP A 301 -6.99 11.29 18.47
CA ASP A 301 -7.56 10.87 17.19
C ASP A 301 -6.73 9.84 16.40
N ALA A 302 -5.46 9.65 16.73
CA ALA A 302 -4.69 8.52 16.21
C ALA A 302 -5.10 7.22 16.91
N LEU A 303 -4.99 6.10 16.17
CA LEU A 303 -5.30 4.76 16.68
C LEU A 303 -4.06 3.87 16.51
N LEU A 304 -3.52 3.42 17.67
CA LEU A 304 -2.42 2.46 17.73
C LEU A 304 -2.96 1.03 17.73
N GLU A 305 -2.22 0.12 17.14
CA GLU A 305 -2.57 -1.30 17.08
C GLU A 305 -1.42 -2.16 17.58
N ASN A 306 -1.71 -3.01 18.57
CA ASN A 306 -0.82 -4.05 19.10
C ASN A 306 0.47 -3.55 19.74
N VAL A 307 0.56 -2.29 20.13
CA VAL A 307 1.71 -1.79 20.90
C VAL A 307 1.58 -2.20 22.37
N THR A 308 2.71 -2.37 23.02
CA THR A 308 2.74 -2.62 24.46
C THR A 308 2.61 -1.31 25.22
N VAL A 309 1.65 -1.26 26.13
CA VAL A 309 1.35 -0.10 26.97
C VAL A 309 1.33 -0.56 28.42
N ASP A 310 2.08 0.11 29.28
CA ASP A 310 2.09 -0.19 30.71
C ASP A 310 0.84 0.37 31.44
N LYS A 311 0.77 0.13 32.74
CA LYS A 311 -0.36 0.57 33.58
C LYS A 311 -0.56 2.09 33.61
N ASP A 312 0.50 2.86 33.36
CA ASP A 312 0.49 4.33 33.37
C ASP A 312 0.28 4.93 31.97
N GLY A 313 0.04 4.08 30.97
CA GLY A 313 -0.19 4.50 29.58
C GLY A 313 1.07 4.70 28.76
N LYS A 314 2.25 4.37 29.31
CA LYS A 314 3.53 4.51 28.62
C LYS A 314 3.70 3.44 27.55
N ILE A 315 4.12 3.87 26.35
CA ILE A 315 4.27 3.01 25.19
C ILE A 315 5.71 2.50 25.09
N ASP A 316 5.87 1.19 24.85
CA ASP A 316 7.14 0.58 24.44
C ASP A 316 7.09 0.20 22.95
N PHE A 317 7.62 1.07 22.09
CA PHE A 317 7.67 0.81 20.65
C PHE A 317 8.66 -0.29 20.23
N ASN A 318 9.54 -0.73 21.12
CA ASN A 318 10.53 -1.77 20.82
C ASN A 318 10.04 -3.18 21.15
N ASP A 319 8.93 -3.30 21.86
CA ASP A 319 8.39 -4.61 22.25
C ASP A 319 7.76 -5.33 21.03
N LYS A 320 8.25 -6.54 20.78
CA LYS A 320 7.83 -7.42 19.68
C LYS A 320 7.06 -8.65 20.16
N THR A 321 6.70 -8.70 21.44
CA THR A 321 6.08 -9.92 22.02
C THR A 321 4.73 -10.24 21.41
N VAL A 322 3.94 -9.23 21.04
CA VAL A 322 2.67 -9.42 20.32
C VAL A 322 2.91 -9.61 18.82
N THR A 323 3.61 -8.66 18.22
CA THR A 323 3.91 -8.67 16.77
C THR A 323 5.02 -7.67 16.45
N GLU A 324 5.74 -7.92 15.37
CA GLU A 324 6.62 -6.91 14.76
C GLU A 324 5.83 -5.91 13.87
N ASN A 325 4.55 -6.19 13.60
CA ASN A 325 3.69 -5.36 12.76
C ASN A 325 2.81 -4.40 13.57
N THR A 326 3.39 -3.75 14.56
CA THR A 326 2.68 -2.69 15.29
C THR A 326 2.42 -1.50 14.37
N ARG A 327 1.24 -0.88 14.50
CA ARG A 327 0.77 0.15 13.58
C ARG A 327 0.17 1.34 14.29
N VAL A 328 0.12 2.46 13.58
CA VAL A 328 -0.73 3.61 13.91
C VAL A 328 -1.47 4.07 12.66
N SER A 329 -2.75 4.38 12.81
CA SER A 329 -3.52 5.13 11.82
C SER A 329 -3.82 6.53 12.35
N TYR A 330 -3.76 7.52 11.49
CA TYR A 330 -4.08 8.91 11.84
C TYR A 330 -4.58 9.67 10.61
N PRO A 331 -5.42 10.70 10.81
CA PRO A 331 -5.84 11.55 9.69
C PRO A 331 -4.62 12.31 9.13
N ILE A 332 -4.61 12.51 7.81
CA ILE A 332 -3.43 13.09 7.14
C ILE A 332 -3.07 14.49 7.65
N ASN A 333 -4.05 15.22 8.20
CA ASN A 333 -3.82 16.55 8.77
C ASN A 333 -3.01 16.55 10.07
N HIS A 334 -2.68 15.37 10.62
CA HIS A 334 -1.69 15.25 11.69
C HIS A 334 -0.27 15.51 11.19
N ILE A 335 -0.04 15.45 9.87
CA ILE A 335 1.20 15.84 9.21
C ILE A 335 1.11 17.30 8.80
N GLU A 336 2.16 18.07 9.05
CA GLU A 336 2.17 19.51 8.79
C GLU A 336 2.29 19.85 7.31
N ASN A 337 3.26 19.24 6.62
CA ASN A 337 3.57 19.56 5.21
C ASN A 337 2.79 18.67 4.25
N ILE A 338 1.51 18.98 4.08
CA ILE A 338 0.60 18.23 3.20
C ILE A 338 -0.08 19.14 2.19
N VAL A 339 -0.55 18.55 1.09
CA VAL A 339 -1.45 19.21 0.15
C VAL A 339 -2.84 19.34 0.78
N ARG A 340 -3.40 20.56 0.77
CA ARG A 340 -4.73 20.86 1.32
C ARG A 340 -5.62 21.48 0.23
N PRO A 341 -6.96 21.38 0.34
CA PRO A 341 -7.78 20.67 1.34
C PRO A 341 -7.97 19.18 1.05
N VAL A 342 -7.91 18.77 -0.25
CA VAL A 342 -8.04 17.37 -0.67
C VAL A 342 -6.76 17.00 -1.40
N SER A 343 -6.19 15.83 -1.05
CA SER A 343 -4.85 15.43 -1.44
C SER A 343 -4.76 15.06 -2.92
N SER A 344 -4.58 16.05 -3.76
CA SER A 344 -4.36 15.90 -5.20
C SER A 344 -3.36 16.94 -5.71
N ALA A 345 -2.74 16.66 -6.84
CA ALA A 345 -1.79 17.55 -7.51
C ALA A 345 -1.80 17.28 -9.02
N PRO A 346 -1.23 18.17 -9.84
CA PRO A 346 -1.08 17.92 -11.28
C PRO A 346 -0.34 16.63 -11.60
N ALA A 347 -0.38 16.23 -12.86
CA ALA A 347 0.29 15.03 -13.36
C ALA A 347 1.74 14.94 -12.90
N ALA A 348 2.20 13.74 -12.54
CA ALA A 348 3.58 13.51 -12.12
C ALA A 348 4.56 13.85 -13.25
N LYS A 349 5.68 14.48 -12.87
CA LYS A 349 6.82 14.76 -13.74
C LYS A 349 7.94 13.75 -13.54
N ASN A 350 8.00 13.13 -12.37
CA ASN A 350 9.02 12.15 -12.02
C ASN A 350 8.39 10.92 -11.38
N VAL A 351 8.81 9.76 -11.86
CA VAL A 351 8.41 8.44 -11.33
C VAL A 351 9.68 7.76 -10.81
N ILE A 352 9.70 7.42 -9.52
CA ILE A 352 10.87 6.89 -8.85
C ILE A 352 10.54 5.49 -8.32
N PHE A 353 11.29 4.49 -8.81
CA PHE A 353 11.26 3.13 -8.27
C PHE A 353 12.38 2.98 -7.27
N LEU A 354 12.05 2.73 -6.00
CA LEU A 354 12.99 2.48 -4.94
C LEU A 354 13.24 0.98 -4.80
N SER A 355 14.49 0.61 -4.76
CA SER A 355 14.93 -0.77 -4.60
C SER A 355 16.10 -0.80 -3.60
N ALA A 356 16.10 -1.75 -2.68
CA ALA A 356 17.25 -1.98 -1.80
C ALA A 356 17.97 -3.24 -2.30
N ASP A 357 18.99 -3.07 -3.12
CA ASP A 357 19.75 -4.18 -3.69
C ASP A 357 20.80 -4.71 -2.68
N ALA A 358 20.62 -5.93 -2.22
CA ALA A 358 21.57 -6.60 -1.33
C ALA A 358 22.69 -7.36 -2.09
N PHE A 359 22.62 -7.42 -3.41
CA PHE A 359 23.63 -8.06 -4.26
C PHE A 359 24.82 -7.13 -4.59
N GLY A 360 24.65 -5.83 -4.39
CA GLY A 360 25.69 -4.84 -4.68
C GLY A 360 25.89 -4.56 -6.16
N VAL A 361 24.90 -4.77 -7.00
CA VAL A 361 24.99 -4.71 -8.47
C VAL A 361 24.40 -3.45 -9.04
N LEU A 362 23.22 -3.02 -8.56
CA LEU A 362 22.49 -1.94 -9.18
C LEU A 362 23.12 -0.58 -8.90
N PRO A 363 23.17 0.31 -9.92
CA PRO A 363 23.60 1.68 -9.71
C PRO A 363 22.73 2.42 -8.68
N PRO A 364 23.27 3.41 -7.96
CA PRO A 364 22.47 4.26 -7.07
C PRO A 364 21.31 4.94 -7.77
N VAL A 365 21.48 5.27 -9.06
CA VAL A 365 20.40 5.78 -9.91
C VAL A 365 20.59 5.33 -11.34
N SER A 366 19.49 4.92 -11.96
CA SER A 366 19.42 4.56 -13.39
C SER A 366 18.28 5.33 -14.05
N ILE A 367 18.53 5.85 -15.24
CA ILE A 367 17.54 6.54 -16.06
C ILE A 367 16.88 5.49 -16.96
N LEU A 368 15.57 5.34 -16.86
CA LEU A 368 14.86 4.27 -17.55
C LEU A 368 14.23 4.74 -18.86
N THR A 369 14.33 3.91 -19.91
CA THR A 369 13.49 4.04 -21.11
C THR A 369 12.04 3.69 -20.79
N PRO A 370 11.05 4.03 -21.64
CA PRO A 370 9.67 3.60 -21.44
C PRO A 370 9.52 2.08 -21.31
N GLU A 371 10.23 1.30 -22.12
CA GLU A 371 10.20 -0.17 -22.07
C GLU A 371 10.86 -0.71 -20.80
N GLN A 372 11.99 -0.14 -20.39
CA GLN A 372 12.62 -0.47 -19.11
C GLN A 372 11.72 -0.11 -17.94
N THR A 373 11.02 1.02 -18.01
CA THR A 373 10.04 1.42 -16.99
C THR A 373 9.00 0.33 -16.77
N LYS A 374 8.41 -0.19 -17.84
CA LYS A 374 7.43 -1.30 -17.75
C LYS A 374 8.09 -2.56 -17.19
N TYR A 375 9.25 -2.95 -17.69
CA TYR A 375 9.95 -4.16 -17.26
C TYR A 375 10.26 -4.15 -15.76
N TYR A 376 10.87 -3.08 -15.26
CA TYR A 376 11.27 -2.98 -13.86
C TYR A 376 10.10 -2.68 -12.93
N PHE A 377 9.04 -2.05 -13.41
CA PHE A 377 7.78 -1.94 -12.70
C PHE A 377 7.12 -3.30 -12.51
N LEU A 378 7.04 -4.12 -13.55
CA LEU A 378 6.54 -5.49 -13.47
C LEU A 378 7.39 -6.36 -12.55
N SER A 379 8.69 -6.16 -12.51
CA SER A 379 9.59 -6.90 -11.63
C SER A 379 9.37 -6.56 -10.15
N GLY A 380 9.27 -5.27 -9.82
CA GLY A 380 9.05 -4.81 -8.45
C GLY A 380 10.10 -5.34 -7.48
N PHE A 381 11.37 -5.15 -7.81
CA PHE A 381 12.49 -5.79 -7.14
C PHE A 381 12.94 -5.07 -5.87
N THR A 382 13.23 -5.85 -4.84
CA THR A 382 14.11 -5.50 -3.73
C THR A 382 14.82 -6.75 -3.24
N ALA A 383 15.80 -6.62 -2.37
CA ALA A 383 16.48 -7.77 -1.79
C ALA A 383 16.76 -7.56 -0.30
N LYS A 384 16.81 -8.67 0.43
CA LYS A 384 17.17 -8.69 1.85
C LYS A 384 18.62 -9.15 2.00
N LEU A 385 19.36 -8.46 2.87
CA LEU A 385 20.73 -8.86 3.21
C LEU A 385 20.72 -10.12 4.09
N ALA A 386 21.74 -10.96 3.93
CA ALA A 386 21.95 -12.13 4.79
C ALA A 386 22.00 -11.73 6.27
N GLY A 387 21.30 -12.46 7.13
CA GLY A 387 21.27 -12.23 8.57
C GLY A 387 20.32 -11.15 9.05
N THR A 388 19.56 -10.47 8.16
CA THR A 388 18.61 -9.42 8.55
C THR A 388 17.30 -9.98 9.10
N GLU A 389 16.96 -11.21 8.71
CA GLU A 389 15.79 -11.94 9.21
C GLU A 389 16.16 -13.39 9.48
N ARG A 390 15.41 -14.05 10.37
CA ARG A 390 15.60 -15.46 10.68
C ARG A 390 15.44 -16.32 9.42
N GLY A 391 16.46 -17.11 9.11
CA GLY A 391 16.48 -18.00 7.94
C GLY A 391 17.03 -17.36 6.66
N ILE A 392 17.40 -16.09 6.68
CA ILE A 392 18.07 -15.42 5.56
C ILE A 392 19.58 -15.58 5.72
N THR A 393 20.18 -16.51 4.97
CA THR A 393 21.61 -16.85 5.03
C THR A 393 22.43 -16.27 3.88
N GLU A 394 21.76 -15.81 2.83
CA GLU A 394 22.36 -15.18 1.65
C GLU A 394 21.45 -14.04 1.15
N PRO A 395 21.92 -13.12 0.28
CA PRO A 395 21.07 -12.11 -0.33
C PRO A 395 19.87 -12.76 -1.01
N THR A 396 18.66 -12.38 -0.59
CA THR A 396 17.40 -12.99 -1.06
C THR A 396 16.57 -11.95 -1.79
N PRO A 397 16.29 -12.16 -3.10
CA PRO A 397 15.46 -11.23 -3.86
C PRO A 397 13.98 -11.40 -3.52
N THR A 398 13.27 -10.28 -3.58
CA THR A 398 11.81 -10.24 -3.56
C THR A 398 11.35 -9.54 -4.84
N PHE A 399 10.47 -10.21 -5.58
CA PHE A 399 9.83 -9.66 -6.76
C PHE A 399 8.34 -9.54 -6.49
N SER A 400 7.84 -8.31 -6.48
CA SER A 400 6.42 -8.02 -6.28
C SER A 400 5.92 -7.16 -7.42
N ALA A 401 5.12 -7.73 -8.31
CA ALA A 401 4.62 -7.05 -9.50
C ALA A 401 4.05 -5.67 -9.15
N CYS A 402 4.50 -4.66 -9.88
CA CYS A 402 4.07 -3.26 -9.71
C CYS A 402 4.26 -2.72 -8.28
N PHE A 403 5.19 -3.30 -7.52
CA PHE A 403 5.45 -3.00 -6.11
C PHE A 403 4.24 -3.23 -5.18
N GLY A 404 3.29 -4.04 -5.61
CA GLY A 404 2.05 -4.27 -4.86
C GLY A 404 1.26 -5.50 -5.32
N GLN A 405 1.94 -6.60 -5.65
CA GLN A 405 1.32 -7.80 -6.24
C GLN A 405 0.11 -8.30 -5.45
N ALA A 406 0.16 -8.26 -4.12
CA ALA A 406 -0.92 -8.72 -3.25
C ALA A 406 -2.27 -8.00 -3.47
N PHE A 407 -2.24 -6.83 -4.10
CA PHE A 407 -3.42 -5.97 -4.29
C PHE A 407 -3.87 -5.88 -5.75
N LEU A 408 -3.18 -6.55 -6.67
CA LEU A 408 -3.50 -6.50 -8.09
C LEU A 408 -4.62 -7.48 -8.42
N GLU A 409 -5.72 -6.95 -8.94
CA GLU A 409 -6.88 -7.72 -9.35
C GLU A 409 -6.87 -8.07 -10.84
N LEU A 410 -6.18 -7.26 -11.64
CA LEU A 410 -5.99 -7.47 -13.08
C LEU A 410 -4.57 -7.98 -13.36
N HIS A 411 -4.34 -8.45 -14.58
CA HIS A 411 -3.00 -8.85 -14.99
C HIS A 411 -2.01 -7.68 -14.81
N PRO A 412 -0.82 -7.89 -14.25
CA PRO A 412 0.14 -6.83 -13.95
C PRO A 412 0.50 -5.92 -15.12
N THR A 413 0.52 -6.44 -16.35
CA THR A 413 0.79 -5.65 -17.56
C THR A 413 -0.21 -4.51 -17.76
N LYS A 414 -1.43 -4.65 -17.28
CA LYS A 414 -2.45 -3.58 -17.35
C LYS A 414 -2.04 -2.34 -16.56
N TYR A 415 -1.48 -2.55 -15.37
CA TYR A 415 -0.99 -1.44 -14.52
C TYR A 415 0.24 -0.75 -15.11
N ALA A 416 1.16 -1.53 -15.67
CA ALA A 416 2.33 -1.00 -16.35
C ALA A 416 1.95 -0.17 -17.59
N GLU A 417 0.99 -0.64 -18.37
CA GLU A 417 0.44 0.05 -19.52
C GLU A 417 -0.18 1.41 -19.15
N GLU A 418 -1.04 1.43 -18.13
CA GLU A 418 -1.71 2.65 -17.68
C GLU A 418 -0.72 3.66 -17.09
N LEU A 419 0.26 3.20 -16.33
CA LEU A 419 1.32 4.08 -15.80
C LEU A 419 2.09 4.77 -16.93
N VAL A 420 2.57 4.01 -17.90
CA VAL A 420 3.38 4.55 -19.00
C VAL A 420 2.56 5.45 -19.93
N LYS A 421 1.28 5.13 -20.17
CA LYS A 421 0.39 6.05 -20.90
C LYS A 421 0.28 7.42 -20.22
N LYS A 422 0.13 7.45 -18.90
CA LYS A 422 0.10 8.70 -18.13
C LYS A 422 1.44 9.44 -18.20
N MET A 423 2.53 8.71 -18.10
CA MET A 423 3.88 9.27 -18.22
C MET A 423 4.15 9.90 -19.59
N GLU A 424 3.78 9.22 -20.67
CA GLU A 424 3.93 9.73 -22.04
C GLU A 424 3.14 11.03 -22.22
N LYS A 425 1.91 11.08 -21.74
CA LYS A 425 1.05 12.26 -21.84
C LYS A 425 1.59 13.46 -21.04
N SER A 426 2.18 13.21 -19.86
CA SER A 426 2.73 14.27 -19.00
C SER A 426 4.19 14.63 -19.32
N GLY A 427 4.89 13.82 -20.10
CA GLY A 427 6.33 13.95 -20.31
C GLY A 427 7.15 13.47 -19.10
N ALA A 428 6.55 12.70 -18.20
CA ALA A 428 7.23 12.20 -17.01
C ALA A 428 8.40 11.27 -17.35
N LYS A 429 9.43 11.30 -16.50
CA LYS A 429 10.60 10.44 -16.60
C LYS A 429 10.63 9.47 -15.43
N ALA A 430 11.16 8.26 -15.67
CA ALA A 430 11.30 7.23 -14.66
C ALA A 430 12.75 6.97 -14.31
N TYR A 431 12.98 6.68 -13.04
CA TYR A 431 14.30 6.40 -12.46
C TYR A 431 14.20 5.20 -11.52
N LEU A 432 15.22 4.33 -11.59
CA LEU A 432 15.40 3.27 -10.58
C LEU A 432 16.49 3.75 -9.62
N VAL A 433 16.12 3.92 -8.36
CA VAL A 433 17.00 4.39 -7.29
C VAL A 433 17.29 3.24 -6.34
N ASN A 434 18.57 2.87 -6.23
CA ASN A 434 19.03 1.83 -5.31
C ASN A 434 19.40 2.45 -3.97
N THR A 435 18.63 2.13 -2.94
CA THR A 435 18.89 2.51 -1.55
C THR A 435 19.61 1.42 -0.74
N GLY A 436 20.05 0.37 -1.40
CA GLY A 436 20.70 -0.80 -0.81
C GLY A 436 22.23 -0.67 -0.69
N TRP A 437 22.93 -1.73 -1.05
CA TRP A 437 24.36 -1.89 -0.86
C TRP A 437 25.11 -1.81 -2.18
N ASN A 438 26.41 -1.56 -2.10
CA ASN A 438 27.33 -1.58 -3.25
C ASN A 438 28.55 -2.46 -2.93
N GLY A 439 29.56 -2.40 -3.78
CA GLY A 439 30.78 -3.23 -3.66
C GLY A 439 31.62 -2.99 -2.41
N THR A 440 31.38 -1.90 -1.68
CA THR A 440 32.05 -1.64 -0.39
C THR A 440 31.49 -2.50 0.75
N GLY A 441 30.38 -3.20 0.53
CA GLY A 441 29.66 -3.93 1.57
C GLY A 441 28.87 -3.02 2.53
N LYS A 442 28.82 -1.75 2.26
CA LYS A 442 28.06 -0.76 3.03
C LYS A 442 26.83 -0.32 2.26
N ARG A 443 25.78 0.04 3.00
CA ARG A 443 24.59 0.64 2.42
C ARG A 443 24.89 2.04 1.90
N ILE A 444 24.33 2.38 0.73
CA ILE A 444 24.40 3.73 0.17
C ILE A 444 23.85 4.72 1.20
N SER A 445 24.58 5.81 1.44
CA SER A 445 24.22 6.77 2.48
C SER A 445 22.91 7.48 2.18
N ILE A 446 22.15 7.82 3.22
CA ILE A 446 20.93 8.63 3.08
C ILE A 446 21.26 9.99 2.45
N LYS A 447 22.43 10.56 2.78
CA LYS A 447 22.90 11.82 2.21
C LYS A 447 23.03 11.73 0.68
N ASP A 448 23.69 10.68 0.17
CA ASP A 448 23.84 10.47 -1.28
C ASP A 448 22.49 10.19 -1.95
N THR A 449 21.65 9.37 -1.33
CA THR A 449 20.30 9.10 -1.83
C THR A 449 19.45 10.37 -1.90
N ARG A 450 19.49 11.21 -0.88
CA ARG A 450 18.80 12.52 -0.89
C ARG A 450 19.34 13.43 -1.99
N GLY A 451 20.64 13.46 -2.20
CA GLY A 451 21.26 14.21 -3.29
C GLY A 451 20.80 13.74 -4.67
N ILE A 452 20.66 12.43 -4.84
CA ILE A 452 20.12 11.83 -6.07
C ILE A 452 18.64 12.23 -6.27
N ILE A 453 17.83 12.12 -5.25
CA ILE A 453 16.41 12.52 -5.33
C ILE A 453 16.29 14.02 -5.64
N ASP A 454 17.08 14.88 -5.02
CA ASP A 454 17.10 16.31 -5.31
C ASP A 454 17.48 16.57 -6.78
N ALA A 455 18.48 15.86 -7.31
CA ALA A 455 18.89 15.98 -8.72
C ALA A 455 17.80 15.52 -9.70
N ILE A 456 17.00 14.51 -9.33
CA ILE A 456 15.84 14.09 -10.11
C ILE A 456 14.77 15.20 -10.08
N LEU A 457 14.44 15.70 -8.92
CA LEU A 457 13.33 16.64 -8.71
C LEU A 457 13.62 18.03 -9.30
N ASP A 458 14.86 18.51 -9.22
CA ASP A 458 15.27 19.81 -9.82
C ASP A 458 15.63 19.73 -11.31
N GLY A 459 15.67 18.51 -11.86
CA GLY A 459 15.96 18.27 -13.28
C GLY A 459 17.45 18.26 -13.63
N SER A 460 18.36 18.47 -12.68
CA SER A 460 19.82 18.50 -12.96
C SER A 460 20.32 17.16 -13.50
N ILE A 461 19.71 16.03 -13.13
CA ILE A 461 20.07 14.71 -13.69
C ILE A 461 19.90 14.65 -15.21
N THR A 462 18.97 15.39 -15.78
CA THR A 462 18.72 15.39 -17.24
C THR A 462 19.82 16.09 -18.02
N LYS A 463 20.65 16.90 -17.36
CA LYS A 463 21.77 17.65 -17.93
C LYS A 463 23.12 16.99 -17.66
N ALA A 464 23.14 15.97 -16.82
CA ALA A 464 24.37 15.27 -16.47
C ALA A 464 24.88 14.41 -17.63
N PRO A 465 26.21 14.30 -17.82
CA PRO A 465 26.77 13.31 -18.74
C PRO A 465 26.47 11.90 -18.22
N THR A 466 26.22 10.98 -19.16
CA THR A 466 25.82 9.62 -18.84
C THR A 466 26.74 8.59 -19.50
N LYS A 467 26.66 7.36 -18.99
CA LYS A 467 27.22 6.15 -19.59
C LYS A 467 26.29 4.98 -19.41
N THR A 468 26.50 3.90 -20.18
CA THR A 468 25.71 2.68 -20.11
C THR A 468 26.43 1.62 -19.27
N ILE A 469 25.68 0.96 -18.37
CA ILE A 469 26.18 -0.13 -17.54
C ILE A 469 25.94 -1.47 -18.24
N PRO A 470 26.93 -2.39 -18.27
CA PRO A 470 26.76 -3.72 -18.86
C PRO A 470 25.65 -4.55 -18.19
N HIS A 471 25.17 -5.57 -18.89
CA HIS A 471 24.11 -6.52 -18.52
C HIS A 471 22.72 -5.90 -18.42
N PHE A 472 22.55 -4.83 -17.67
CA PHE A 472 21.26 -4.15 -17.46
C PHE A 472 20.98 -3.07 -18.51
N ASN A 473 22.00 -2.61 -19.22
CA ASN A 473 21.91 -1.51 -20.18
C ASN A 473 21.29 -0.24 -19.61
N PHE A 474 21.47 -0.03 -18.31
CA PHE A 474 21.03 1.21 -17.66
C PHE A 474 21.91 2.38 -18.07
N GLU A 475 21.26 3.48 -18.39
CA GLU A 475 21.90 4.78 -18.52
C GLU A 475 22.09 5.37 -17.12
N VAL A 476 23.33 5.68 -16.75
CA VAL A 476 23.65 6.23 -15.43
C VAL A 476 24.39 7.54 -15.57
N PRO A 477 24.15 8.53 -14.69
CA PRO A 477 24.93 9.76 -14.69
C PRO A 477 26.36 9.49 -14.19
N THR A 478 27.32 10.21 -14.72
CA THR A 478 28.71 10.12 -14.28
C THR A 478 29.06 11.15 -13.20
N GLU A 479 28.22 12.17 -13.03
CA GLU A 479 28.30 13.17 -11.97
C GLU A 479 26.92 13.74 -11.65
N LEU A 480 26.68 14.08 -10.39
CA LEU A 480 25.47 14.76 -9.91
C LEU A 480 25.85 15.75 -8.81
N PRO A 481 25.17 16.90 -8.73
CA PRO A 481 25.37 17.85 -7.64
C PRO A 481 25.13 17.21 -6.26
N GLY A 482 26.07 17.39 -5.34
CA GLY A 482 25.93 16.92 -3.97
C GLY A 482 26.02 15.40 -3.76
N VAL A 483 26.42 14.66 -4.78
CA VAL A 483 26.60 13.19 -4.74
C VAL A 483 28.06 12.85 -5.02
N ASP A 484 28.62 11.92 -4.26
CA ASP A 484 29.97 11.41 -4.51
C ASP A 484 29.99 10.68 -5.87
N PRO A 485 30.75 11.15 -6.87
CA PRO A 485 30.79 10.53 -8.18
C PRO A 485 31.38 9.11 -8.18
N ALA A 486 32.13 8.75 -7.13
CA ALA A 486 32.73 7.43 -7.01
C ALA A 486 31.71 6.29 -6.81
N ILE A 487 30.46 6.61 -6.42
CA ILE A 487 29.42 5.59 -6.20
C ILE A 487 28.51 5.40 -7.41
N LEU A 488 28.50 6.31 -8.37
CA LEU A 488 27.51 6.34 -9.45
C LEU A 488 27.63 5.17 -10.44
N ASP A 489 28.83 4.69 -10.70
CA ASP A 489 29.06 3.43 -11.38
C ASP A 489 29.36 2.35 -10.32
N PRO A 490 28.50 1.35 -10.12
CA PRO A 490 28.70 0.36 -9.05
C PRO A 490 30.00 -0.44 -9.21
N ARG A 491 30.56 -0.56 -10.42
CA ARG A 491 31.82 -1.25 -10.67
C ARG A 491 33.01 -0.56 -9.97
N ASP A 492 32.94 0.77 -9.83
CA ASP A 492 34.02 1.58 -9.19
C ASP A 492 34.03 1.38 -7.66
N THR A 493 33.00 0.77 -7.08
CA THR A 493 32.95 0.46 -5.64
C THR A 493 33.59 -0.87 -5.28
N TYR A 494 33.97 -1.68 -6.26
CA TYR A 494 34.60 -2.98 -6.08
C TYR A 494 36.11 -2.90 -6.15
N ALA A 495 36.79 -3.63 -5.29
CA ALA A 495 38.24 -3.81 -5.37
C ALA A 495 38.65 -4.57 -6.65
N ASN A 496 37.84 -5.54 -7.06
CA ASN A 496 37.98 -6.30 -8.29
C ASN A 496 36.67 -6.26 -9.08
N VAL A 497 36.70 -5.65 -10.26
CA VAL A 497 35.52 -5.53 -11.15
C VAL A 497 34.95 -6.89 -11.55
N ALA A 498 35.76 -7.94 -11.62
CA ALA A 498 35.30 -9.28 -11.92
C ALA A 498 34.29 -9.81 -10.87
N ASP A 499 34.36 -9.35 -9.62
CA ASP A 499 33.40 -9.72 -8.58
C ASP A 499 32.03 -9.07 -8.86
N TRP A 500 32.02 -7.82 -9.33
CA TRP A 500 30.77 -7.20 -9.77
C TRP A 500 30.18 -7.94 -10.98
N GLU A 501 31.01 -8.28 -11.95
CA GLU A 501 30.60 -9.00 -13.17
C GLU A 501 29.87 -10.31 -12.82
N THR A 502 30.43 -11.10 -11.93
CA THR A 502 29.84 -12.38 -11.47
C THR A 502 28.49 -12.15 -10.79
N LYS A 503 28.39 -11.16 -9.90
CA LYS A 503 27.15 -10.83 -9.21
C LYS A 503 26.10 -10.23 -10.15
N ALA A 504 26.52 -9.42 -11.12
CA ALA A 504 25.64 -8.84 -12.12
C ALA A 504 25.00 -9.91 -13.02
N GLN A 505 25.78 -10.90 -13.45
CA GLN A 505 25.26 -12.05 -14.22
C GLN A 505 24.23 -12.85 -13.41
N ASP A 506 24.51 -13.10 -12.13
CA ASP A 506 23.59 -13.82 -11.24
C ASP A 506 22.28 -13.05 -11.05
N LEU A 507 22.36 -11.75 -10.75
CA LEU A 507 21.17 -10.93 -10.56
C LEU A 507 20.36 -10.79 -11.86
N ALA A 508 21.03 -10.59 -12.99
CA ALA A 508 20.40 -10.55 -14.30
C ALA A 508 19.61 -11.84 -14.60
N ALA A 509 20.21 -12.99 -14.31
CA ALA A 509 19.53 -14.28 -14.47
C ALA A 509 18.28 -14.40 -13.58
N ARG A 510 18.31 -13.88 -12.37
CA ARG A 510 17.16 -13.86 -11.45
C ARG A 510 16.03 -12.99 -11.96
N PHE A 511 16.33 -11.81 -12.52
CA PHE A 511 15.33 -10.97 -13.18
C PHE A 511 14.68 -11.67 -14.38
N VAL A 512 15.47 -12.26 -15.25
CA VAL A 512 14.99 -12.99 -16.43
C VAL A 512 14.09 -14.15 -16.01
N LYS A 513 14.50 -14.93 -15.03
CA LYS A 513 13.69 -16.04 -14.49
C LYS A 513 12.35 -15.56 -13.92
N ASN A 514 12.36 -14.46 -13.16
CA ASN A 514 11.12 -13.89 -12.62
C ASN A 514 10.20 -13.37 -13.74
N PHE A 515 10.77 -12.72 -14.76
CA PHE A 515 9.98 -12.11 -15.83
C PHE A 515 9.30 -13.13 -16.75
N ALA A 516 9.79 -14.36 -16.80
CA ALA A 516 9.21 -15.43 -17.63
C ALA A 516 7.71 -15.63 -17.42
N LYS A 517 7.21 -15.39 -16.21
CA LYS A 517 5.77 -15.46 -15.88
C LYS A 517 4.89 -14.45 -16.62
N TYR A 518 5.47 -13.40 -17.21
CA TYR A 518 4.74 -12.39 -17.98
C TYR A 518 4.80 -12.63 -19.50
N GLU A 519 5.60 -13.59 -19.95
CA GLU A 519 5.77 -13.89 -21.39
C GLU A 519 4.57 -14.61 -22.00
N GLY A 520 3.60 -15.03 -21.18
CA GLY A 520 2.38 -15.67 -21.61
C GLY A 520 1.39 -14.78 -22.37
N ASN A 521 1.57 -13.45 -22.33
CA ASN A 521 0.78 -12.51 -23.12
C ASN A 521 1.66 -11.63 -24.02
N GLU A 522 1.06 -11.02 -25.03
CA GLU A 522 1.79 -10.21 -26.02
C GLU A 522 2.47 -8.98 -25.40
N ALA A 523 1.81 -8.34 -24.43
CA ALA A 523 2.36 -7.17 -23.75
C ALA A 523 3.64 -7.52 -22.96
N GLY A 524 3.67 -8.67 -22.30
CA GLY A 524 4.85 -9.15 -21.58
C GLY A 524 5.96 -9.57 -22.54
N LYS A 525 5.64 -10.32 -23.60
CA LYS A 525 6.62 -10.73 -24.63
C LYS A 525 7.37 -9.53 -25.23
N ALA A 526 6.64 -8.45 -25.52
CA ALA A 526 7.20 -7.24 -26.12
C ALA A 526 8.25 -6.54 -25.24
N LEU A 527 8.31 -6.87 -23.95
CA LEU A 527 9.22 -6.23 -22.98
C LEU A 527 10.49 -7.04 -22.70
N VAL A 528 10.58 -8.28 -23.14
CA VAL A 528 11.72 -9.17 -22.80
C VAL A 528 13.07 -8.53 -23.15
N GLU A 529 13.16 -7.86 -24.28
CA GLU A 529 14.42 -7.20 -24.72
C GLU A 529 14.80 -5.98 -23.88
N ALA A 530 13.88 -5.40 -23.12
CA ALA A 530 14.14 -4.29 -22.20
C ALA A 530 14.77 -4.75 -20.88
N GLY A 531 14.73 -6.04 -20.59
CA GLY A 531 15.33 -6.64 -19.41
C GLY A 531 16.83 -6.83 -19.49
N PRO A 532 17.45 -7.30 -18.40
CA PRO A 532 18.89 -7.53 -18.36
C PRO A 532 19.30 -8.74 -19.20
N LYS A 533 20.55 -8.75 -19.59
CA LYS A 533 21.23 -9.86 -20.27
C LYS A 533 22.26 -10.48 -19.33
N ALA A 534 22.15 -11.75 -19.08
CA ALA A 534 23.10 -12.49 -18.26
C ALA A 534 24.47 -12.68 -18.93
#